data_20deb70b8c94b282b9e21940c26a4dc2
#
_entry.id   20deb70b8c94b282b9e21940c26a4dc2
#
_cell.length_a   1.000
_cell.length_b   1.000
_cell.length_c   1.000
_cell.angle_alpha   90.00
_cell.angle_beta   90.00
_cell.angle_gamma   90.00
#
_symmetry.space_group_name_H-M   'P 1'
#
loop_
_entity.id
_entity.type
_entity.pdbx_description
1 polymer ?
#
loop_
_entity_poly.entity_id
_entity_poly.type
_entity_poly.pdbx_seq_one_letter_code
_entity_poly.pdbx_strand_id
1 'polypeptide(L)'
;MREEGAAAARILEEAANCYGVAAANLANLFNPELIVIGGWLGLKLGPTLLDRIREVVREQALDYTANCVRIELGRLGKDAVALGASALVVDELLSNGGIPLVAGRARLQRAKLL
;
A
#
# COMPACT_ATOMS: atom_id res chain seq x y z
N MET A 1 -18.23 -10.42 27.46
CA MET A 1 -18.71 -9.57 26.34
C MET A 1 -18.30 -8.09 26.44
N ARG A 2 -18.41 -7.39 27.58
CA ARG A 2 -17.96 -5.97 27.67
C ARG A 2 -16.43 -5.83 27.69
N GLU A 3 -15.68 -6.71 28.32
CA GLU A 3 -14.22 -6.66 28.39
C GLU A 3 -13.54 -6.99 27.08
N GLU A 4 -14.07 -7.91 26.30
CA GLU A 4 -13.56 -8.26 24.96
C GLU A 4 -13.70 -7.11 23.97
N GLY A 5 -14.81 -6.36 24.04
CA GLY A 5 -14.99 -5.16 23.23
C GLY A 5 -14.01 -4.03 23.57
N ALA A 6 -13.70 -3.86 24.88
CA ALA A 6 -12.73 -2.87 25.32
C ALA A 6 -11.28 -3.25 24.91
N ALA A 7 -10.93 -4.52 24.99
CA ALA A 7 -9.61 -5.00 24.53
C ALA A 7 -9.45 -4.84 23.02
N ALA A 8 -10.47 -5.19 22.22
CA ALA A 8 -10.45 -4.99 20.78
C ALA A 8 -10.32 -3.52 20.39
N ALA A 9 -11.05 -2.61 21.08
CA ALA A 9 -10.96 -1.18 20.84
C ALA A 9 -9.54 -0.65 21.11
N ARG A 10 -8.89 -1.08 22.19
CA ARG A 10 -7.52 -0.71 22.51
C ARG A 10 -6.52 -1.16 21.44
N ILE A 11 -6.65 -2.40 20.96
CA ILE A 11 -5.79 -2.93 19.88
C ILE A 11 -5.97 -2.11 18.60
N LEU A 12 -7.20 -1.75 18.25
CA LEU A 12 -7.48 -0.92 17.09
C LEU A 12 -6.88 0.49 17.23
N GLU A 13 -6.98 1.08 18.40
CA GLU A 13 -6.39 2.39 18.69
C GLU A 13 -4.86 2.37 18.61
N GLU A 14 -4.23 1.38 19.21
CA GLU A 14 -2.78 1.17 19.11
C GLU A 14 -2.34 0.96 17.66
N ALA A 15 -3.07 0.16 16.89
CA ALA A 15 -2.81 -0.04 15.47
C ALA A 15 -2.92 1.28 14.70
N ALA A 16 -3.98 2.07 14.92
CA ALA A 16 -4.16 3.36 14.26
C ALA A 16 -3.02 4.33 14.59
N ASN A 17 -2.57 4.36 15.85
CA ASN A 17 -1.44 5.18 16.27
C ASN A 17 -0.14 4.75 15.58
N CYS A 18 0.16 3.45 15.50
CA CYS A 18 1.34 2.94 14.80
C CYS A 18 1.32 3.29 13.29
N TYR A 19 0.19 3.11 12.63
CA TYR A 19 0.02 3.49 11.23
C TYR A 19 0.13 5.01 11.04
N GLY A 20 -0.42 5.79 11.93
CA GLY A 20 -0.35 7.25 11.91
C GLY A 20 1.09 7.76 12.04
N VAL A 21 1.85 7.22 13.00
CA VAL A 21 3.27 7.57 13.17
C VAL A 21 4.10 7.17 11.96
N ALA A 22 3.88 5.97 11.41
CA ALA A 22 4.57 5.53 10.20
C ALA A 22 4.25 6.44 9.00
N ALA A 23 2.99 6.80 8.82
CA ALA A 23 2.56 7.72 7.76
C ALA A 23 3.13 9.14 7.95
N ALA A 24 3.20 9.65 9.19
CA ALA A 24 3.82 10.93 9.50
C ALA A 24 5.32 10.94 9.17
N ASN A 25 6.03 9.85 9.50
CA ASN A 25 7.44 9.70 9.15
C ASN A 25 7.65 9.68 7.63
N LEU A 26 6.80 8.95 6.88
CA LEU A 26 6.84 8.95 5.41
C LEU A 26 6.55 10.35 4.84
N ALA A 27 5.56 11.05 5.40
CA ALA A 27 5.24 12.42 5.00
C ALA A 27 6.43 13.35 5.21
N ASN A 28 7.07 13.29 6.37
CA ASN A 28 8.22 14.14 6.70
C ASN A 28 9.46 13.82 5.85
N LEU A 29 9.70 12.55 5.50
CA LEU A 29 10.87 12.13 4.73
C LEU A 29 10.72 12.37 3.23
N PHE A 30 9.55 12.11 2.67
CA PHE A 30 9.34 12.08 1.22
C PHE A 30 8.42 13.18 0.71
N ASN A 31 7.70 13.87 1.61
CA ASN A 31 6.69 14.89 1.27
C ASN A 31 5.75 14.46 0.13
N PRO A 32 5.12 13.28 0.22
CA PRO A 32 4.24 12.78 -0.84
C PRO A 32 2.91 13.54 -0.83
N GLU A 33 2.30 13.68 -2.00
CA GLU A 33 0.94 14.24 -2.11
C GLU A 33 -0.14 13.27 -1.61
N LEU A 34 0.14 11.96 -1.69
CA LEU A 34 -0.82 10.89 -1.36
C LEU A 34 -0.12 9.69 -0.71
N ILE A 35 -0.68 9.25 0.41
CA ILE A 35 -0.36 7.95 1.03
C ILE A 35 -1.59 7.06 0.93
N VAL A 36 -1.45 5.90 0.30
CA VAL A 36 -2.54 4.93 0.17
C VAL A 36 -2.32 3.76 1.12
N ILE A 37 -3.30 3.52 1.97
CA ILE A 37 -3.32 2.36 2.87
C ILE A 37 -4.06 1.24 2.16
N GLY A 38 -3.33 0.20 1.79
CA GLY A 38 -3.86 -0.94 1.05
C GLY A 38 -3.74 -2.25 1.80
N GLY A 39 -3.96 -3.34 1.07
CA GLY A 39 -3.87 -4.70 1.58
C GLY A 39 -5.07 -5.12 2.44
N TRP A 40 -4.97 -6.32 3.01
CA TRP A 40 -6.06 -6.90 3.79
C TRP A 40 -6.46 -6.05 5.01
N LEU A 41 -5.48 -5.51 5.71
CA LEU A 41 -5.71 -4.69 6.91
C LEU A 41 -6.39 -3.36 6.56
N GLY A 42 -5.92 -2.70 5.50
CA GLY A 42 -6.53 -1.47 4.98
C GLY A 42 -7.99 -1.67 4.58
N LEU A 43 -8.31 -2.82 3.98
CA LEU A 43 -9.69 -3.14 3.59
C LEU A 43 -10.61 -3.40 4.77
N LYS A 44 -10.15 -4.13 5.77
CA LYS A 44 -10.97 -4.57 6.90
C LYS A 44 -11.10 -3.51 7.99
N LEU A 45 -10.02 -2.88 8.34
CA LEU A 45 -9.93 -1.96 9.47
C LEU A 45 -9.79 -0.50 9.06
N GLY A 46 -9.39 -0.25 7.81
CA GLY A 46 -9.17 1.10 7.31
C GLY A 46 -10.33 2.06 7.52
N PRO A 47 -11.58 1.70 7.22
CA PRO A 47 -12.73 2.58 7.47
C PRO A 47 -12.88 3.00 8.94
N THR A 48 -12.46 2.14 9.86
CA THR A 48 -12.52 2.41 11.31
C THR A 48 -11.29 3.21 11.79
N LEU A 49 -10.14 2.99 11.18
CA LEU A 49 -8.86 3.55 11.64
C LEU A 49 -8.47 4.84 10.92
N LEU A 50 -9.01 5.10 9.74
CA LEU A 50 -8.54 6.16 8.85
C LEU A 50 -8.55 7.56 9.47
N ASP A 51 -9.62 7.88 10.19
CA ASP A 51 -9.75 9.20 10.80
C ASP A 51 -8.73 9.39 11.93
N ARG A 52 -8.51 8.35 12.76
CA ARG A 52 -7.49 8.39 13.80
C ARG A 52 -6.08 8.46 13.21
N ILE A 53 -5.80 7.72 12.14
CA ILE A 53 -4.53 7.80 11.42
C ILE A 53 -4.28 9.23 10.92
N ARG A 54 -5.29 9.88 10.35
CA ARG A 54 -5.20 11.27 9.89
C ARG A 54 -4.92 12.25 11.02
N GLU A 55 -5.55 12.04 12.19
CA GLU A 55 -5.29 12.85 13.38
C GLU A 55 -3.83 12.72 13.82
N VAL A 56 -3.34 11.50 13.97
CA VAL A 56 -1.95 11.24 14.38
C VAL A 56 -0.96 11.86 13.39
N VAL A 57 -1.25 11.80 12.09
CA VAL A 57 -0.39 12.46 11.09
C VAL A 57 -0.38 13.97 11.28
N ARG A 58 -1.52 14.61 11.56
CA ARG A 58 -1.56 16.04 11.85
C ARG A 58 -0.81 16.42 13.13
N GLU A 59 -0.80 15.53 14.12
CA GLU A 59 -0.10 15.75 15.40
C GLU A 59 1.42 15.53 15.28
N GLN A 60 1.87 14.61 14.43
CA GLN A 60 3.25 14.14 14.38
C GLN A 60 4.04 14.62 13.16
N ALA A 61 3.37 14.97 12.07
CA ALA A 61 4.05 15.50 10.90
C ALA A 61 4.32 17.01 11.04
N LEU A 62 5.30 17.50 10.28
CA LEU A 62 5.55 18.92 10.16
C LEU A 62 4.34 19.61 9.54
N ASP A 63 4.01 20.83 10.01
CA ASP A 63 2.81 21.57 9.58
C ASP A 63 2.66 21.65 8.06
N TYR A 64 3.75 21.87 7.35
CA TYR A 64 3.74 21.93 5.90
C TYR A 64 3.36 20.60 5.28
N THR A 65 4.00 19.51 5.69
CA THR A 65 3.76 18.16 5.14
C THR A 65 2.40 17.61 5.55
N ALA A 66 1.95 17.88 6.78
CA ALA A 66 0.63 17.51 7.26
C ALA A 66 -0.51 18.12 6.44
N ASN A 67 -0.32 19.34 5.95
CA ASN A 67 -1.32 20.04 5.13
C ASN A 67 -1.28 19.63 3.64
N CYS A 68 -0.17 19.07 3.16
CA CYS A 68 -0.01 18.68 1.77
C CYS A 68 -0.40 17.21 1.52
N VAL A 69 -0.18 16.32 2.51
CA VAL A 69 -0.40 14.89 2.33
C VAL A 69 -1.88 14.51 2.47
N ARG A 70 -2.38 13.74 1.51
CA ARG A 70 -3.68 13.06 1.59
C ARG A 70 -3.47 11.61 1.99
N ILE A 71 -4.33 11.09 2.87
CA ILE A 71 -4.29 9.69 3.29
C ILE A 71 -5.61 9.05 2.91
N GLU A 72 -5.56 8.04 2.07
CA GLU A 72 -6.73 7.37 1.53
C GLU A 72 -6.60 5.84 1.60
N LEU A 73 -7.73 5.15 1.50
CA LEU A 73 -7.77 3.70 1.39
C LEU A 73 -7.66 3.27 -0.06
N GLY A 74 -6.94 2.17 -0.30
CA GLY A 74 -6.84 1.58 -1.64
C GLY A 74 -8.19 1.09 -2.15
N ARG A 75 -8.48 1.33 -3.44
CA ARG A 75 -9.75 0.99 -4.07
C ARG A 75 -9.78 -0.39 -4.72
N LEU A 76 -8.61 -1.01 -4.95
CA LEU A 76 -8.50 -2.27 -5.69
C LEU A 76 -8.97 -3.51 -4.89
N GLY A 77 -9.30 -3.34 -3.64
CA GLY A 77 -9.88 -4.38 -2.83
C GLY A 77 -8.94 -5.57 -2.58
N LYS A 78 -9.53 -6.73 -2.34
CA LYS A 78 -8.80 -7.99 -2.09
C LYS A 78 -8.00 -8.49 -3.30
N ASP A 79 -8.39 -8.07 -4.48
CA ASP A 79 -7.79 -8.50 -5.75
C ASP A 79 -6.59 -7.63 -6.18
N ALA A 80 -6.19 -6.64 -5.35
CA ALA A 80 -5.11 -5.70 -5.65
C ALA A 80 -3.80 -6.39 -6.05
N VAL A 81 -3.43 -7.47 -5.35
CA VAL A 81 -2.19 -8.23 -5.63
C VAL A 81 -2.28 -8.95 -6.97
N ALA A 82 -3.41 -9.61 -7.24
CA ALA A 82 -3.62 -10.32 -8.50
C ALA A 82 -3.67 -9.35 -9.69
N LEU A 83 -4.36 -8.22 -9.53
CA LEU A 83 -4.41 -7.16 -10.55
C LEU A 83 -3.02 -6.56 -10.79
N GLY A 84 -2.25 -6.27 -9.74
CA GLY A 84 -0.89 -5.76 -9.86
C GLY A 84 0.04 -6.74 -10.58
N ALA A 85 -0.01 -8.03 -10.22
CA ALA A 85 0.77 -9.08 -10.89
C ALA A 85 0.39 -9.21 -12.38
N SER A 86 -0.90 -9.17 -12.69
CA SER A 86 -1.38 -9.22 -14.09
C SER A 86 -0.95 -7.99 -14.89
N ALA A 87 -1.00 -6.80 -14.26
CA ALA A 87 -0.57 -5.56 -14.90
C ALA A 87 0.92 -5.57 -15.23
N LEU A 88 1.78 -6.13 -14.38
CA LEU A 88 3.21 -6.28 -14.65
C LEU A 88 3.47 -7.16 -15.87
N VAL A 89 2.73 -8.27 -16.03
CA VAL A 89 2.87 -9.16 -17.21
C VAL A 89 2.45 -8.43 -18.49
N VAL A 90 1.35 -7.68 -18.44
CA VAL A 90 0.87 -6.90 -19.58
C VAL A 90 1.87 -5.79 -19.94
N ASP A 91 2.37 -5.06 -18.95
CA ASP A 91 3.36 -4.00 -19.16
C ASP A 91 4.65 -4.55 -19.79
N GLU A 92 5.14 -5.68 -19.28
CA GLU A 92 6.30 -6.37 -19.85
C GLU A 92 6.04 -6.84 -21.31
N LEU A 93 4.86 -7.39 -21.59
CA LEU A 93 4.48 -7.80 -22.94
C LEU A 93 4.45 -6.62 -23.90
N LEU A 94 3.85 -5.51 -23.51
CA LEU A 94 3.75 -4.31 -24.35
C LEU A 94 5.13 -3.65 -24.55
N SER A 95 5.93 -3.57 -23.51
CA SER A 95 7.29 -2.99 -23.56
C SER A 95 8.23 -3.79 -24.47
N ASN A 96 8.02 -5.09 -24.58
CA ASN A 96 8.81 -5.99 -25.44
C ASN A 96 8.20 -6.23 -26.83
N GLY A 97 7.26 -5.39 -27.28
CA GLY A 97 6.62 -5.52 -28.60
C GLY A 97 5.75 -6.76 -28.74
N GLY A 98 5.15 -7.23 -27.64
CA GLY A 98 4.26 -8.39 -27.63
C GLY A 98 4.98 -9.75 -27.54
N ILE A 99 6.30 -9.78 -27.34
CA ILE A 99 7.07 -11.02 -27.22
C ILE A 99 7.34 -11.31 -25.74
N PRO A 100 6.82 -12.44 -25.16
CA PRO A 100 7.09 -12.79 -23.78
C PRO A 100 8.59 -13.03 -23.54
N LEU A 101 9.20 -12.37 -22.54
CA LEU A 101 10.62 -12.56 -22.19
C LEU A 101 10.99 -14.02 -21.89
N VAL A 102 10.04 -14.81 -21.38
CA VAL A 102 10.23 -16.23 -21.11
C VAL A 102 10.55 -17.02 -22.39
N ALA A 103 9.92 -16.66 -23.51
CA ALA A 103 10.20 -17.29 -24.81
C ALA A 103 11.59 -16.91 -25.37
N GLY A 104 12.03 -15.67 -25.11
CA GLY A 104 13.35 -15.19 -25.53
C GLY A 104 14.51 -15.86 -24.80
N ARG A 105 14.39 -16.04 -23.48
CA ARG A 105 15.42 -16.74 -22.68
C ARG A 105 15.56 -18.22 -23.05
N ALA A 106 14.47 -18.90 -23.33
CA ALA A 106 14.50 -20.31 -23.77
C ALA A 106 15.17 -20.47 -25.16
N ARG A 107 14.99 -19.50 -26.08
CA ARG A 107 15.68 -19.51 -27.39
C ARG A 107 17.18 -19.25 -27.28
N LEU A 108 17.60 -18.32 -26.43
CA LEU A 108 19.01 -18.01 -26.23
C LEU A 108 19.78 -19.16 -25.54
N GLN A 109 19.13 -19.90 -24.63
CA GLN A 109 19.75 -21.09 -24.05
C GLN A 109 19.88 -22.25 -25.03
N ARG A 110 18.92 -22.44 -25.95
CA ARG A 110 19.02 -23.46 -27.01
C ARG A 110 20.08 -23.11 -28.06
N ALA A 111 20.27 -21.82 -28.36
CA ALA A 111 21.30 -21.38 -29.30
C ALA A 111 22.74 -21.49 -28.75
N LYS A 112 22.90 -21.58 -27.42
CA LYS A 112 24.22 -21.80 -26.78
C LYS A 112 24.59 -23.28 -26.61
N LEU A 113 23.68 -24.20 -26.90
CA LEU A 113 23.87 -25.66 -26.81
C LEU A 113 24.08 -26.35 -28.16
N LEU A 114 24.08 -25.57 -29.27
CA LEU A 114 24.47 -25.97 -30.62
C LEU A 114 25.76 -25.27 -31.02
#